data_c3b67e7382ddf6c124c3bd7323422af9
#
_entry.id   c3b67e7382ddf6c124c3bd7323422af9
#
_cell.length_a   1.000
_cell.length_b   1.000
_cell.length_c   1.000
_cell.angle_alpha   90.00
_cell.angle_beta   90.00
_cell.angle_gamma   90.00
#
_symmetry.space_group_name_H-M   'P 1'
#
loop_
_entity.id
_entity.type
_entity.pdbx_description
1 polymer ?
#
loop_
_entity_poly.entity_id
_entity_poly.type
_entity_poly.pdbx_seq_one_letter_code
_entity_poly.pdbx_strand_id
1 'polypeptide(L)'
;MQAPRSCLTQLTLLLVVLLQFLPAQAQARTPEQQTAANMEQARAAGSLALRAFLAGMPKGGDLHNHLSGAVYAETFLRDAATDHVCIDPKALDFVRRGAAPATGSCDTNSVDASTLPQKQSLYDQLVDAFSMRSFVPSSGDSGHDHFFATFDHFTGLSDSHKPEWVDEVAARAAAQNEQYLELMDTPDAAFGIIAQTKPVSSGTGYAAWRQQLLDAGLGQQALAIRQQMDRFEQTRRQQERCGTAQPEPACTVEVRYLYQVLRNMPPPAVFAQIVLGFEVAAADLASTHPHYVGLNLVQPEDAEYSMADYTLHMQMIAALRQFYPHVPVTLHAGELAPGLVPPEGLRFHIRQAIEIAGAQRIGHGVDVMYEDRPYELLKSMAERHILVEINLTSNDVILGIRGKDHPLPLYRRYDVPIALSTDDEGVSRIDLTHEYAMAAETFDLTYPDLKKSARNSIEYSFLPGQSLWRDHDYRRPQTVCATSLNSNQEAVGACAALLTASPKAAQQLELEQRFHRFEHAQQAQQH
;
A
#
# COMPACT_ATOMS: atom_id res chain seq x y z
N MET A 1 -37.72 -52.34 -89.62
CA MET A 1 -38.23 -53.18 -88.55
C MET A 1 -37.15 -53.31 -87.50
N GLN A 2 -37.40 -52.78 -86.34
CA GLN A 2 -36.68 -52.88 -85.07
C GLN A 2 -35.16 -52.93 -85.03
N ALA A 3 -34.54 -51.84 -84.60
CA ALA A 3 -33.15 -51.72 -84.17
C ALA A 3 -32.94 -52.22 -82.71
N PRO A 4 -31.81 -52.77 -82.34
CA PRO A 4 -31.49 -53.05 -80.92
C PRO A 4 -30.76 -51.89 -80.23
N ARG A 5 -31.12 -51.67 -78.98
CA ARG A 5 -30.58 -50.70 -78.06
C ARG A 5 -29.18 -51.08 -77.59
N SER A 6 -28.22 -50.13 -77.70
CA SER A 6 -26.89 -50.24 -77.08
C SER A 6 -26.94 -49.77 -75.61
N CYS A 7 -26.42 -50.63 -74.75
CA CYS A 7 -26.26 -50.36 -73.31
C CYS A 7 -24.94 -49.57 -73.06
N LEU A 8 -25.04 -48.31 -72.68
CA LEU A 8 -23.87 -47.55 -72.21
C LEU A 8 -23.74 -47.76 -70.71
N THR A 9 -22.64 -48.40 -70.34
CA THR A 9 -22.19 -48.53 -68.97
C THR A 9 -21.58 -47.20 -68.54
N GLN A 10 -22.17 -46.52 -67.56
CA GLN A 10 -21.60 -45.37 -66.89
C GLN A 10 -20.64 -45.85 -65.82
N LEU A 11 -19.37 -45.51 -65.99
CA LEU A 11 -18.34 -45.66 -64.98
C LEU A 11 -18.38 -44.44 -64.04
N THR A 12 -18.89 -44.57 -62.81
CA THR A 12 -18.88 -43.55 -61.79
C THR A 12 -17.54 -43.56 -61.10
N LEU A 13 -16.71 -42.55 -61.36
CA LEU A 13 -15.46 -42.30 -60.61
C LEU A 13 -15.82 -41.74 -59.23
N LEU A 14 -15.67 -42.50 -58.17
CA LEU A 14 -15.68 -42.03 -56.79
C LEU A 14 -14.38 -41.29 -56.49
N LEU A 15 -14.40 -39.96 -56.49
CA LEU A 15 -13.31 -39.11 -55.98
C LEU A 15 -13.38 -39.11 -54.45
N VAL A 16 -12.58 -39.93 -53.78
CA VAL A 16 -12.38 -39.90 -52.34
C VAL A 16 -11.46 -38.69 -52.01
N VAL A 17 -12.06 -37.58 -51.62
CA VAL A 17 -11.31 -36.44 -51.05
C VAL A 17 -10.89 -36.83 -49.64
N LEU A 18 -9.62 -37.29 -49.49
CA LEU A 18 -8.97 -37.39 -48.21
C LEU A 18 -8.69 -35.96 -47.69
N LEU A 19 -9.61 -35.39 -46.87
CA LEU A 19 -9.33 -34.24 -46.01
C LEU A 19 -8.28 -34.70 -45.02
N GLN A 20 -7.00 -34.39 -45.29
CA GLN A 20 -5.93 -34.48 -44.31
C GLN A 20 -6.26 -33.45 -43.20
N PHE A 21 -6.80 -33.91 -42.09
CA PHE A 21 -6.77 -33.19 -40.84
C PHE A 21 -5.30 -33.10 -40.40
N LEU A 22 -4.61 -32.04 -40.82
CA LEU A 22 -3.38 -31.64 -40.20
C LEU A 22 -3.73 -31.35 -38.72
N PRO A 23 -3.10 -32.04 -37.76
CA PRO A 23 -3.30 -31.65 -36.38
C PRO A 23 -2.86 -30.18 -36.29
N ALA A 24 -3.79 -29.32 -35.84
CA ALA A 24 -3.44 -27.95 -35.48
C ALA A 24 -2.26 -28.07 -34.50
N GLN A 25 -1.08 -27.68 -34.94
CA GLN A 25 0.08 -27.61 -34.04
C GLN A 25 -0.36 -26.68 -32.92
N ALA A 26 -0.57 -27.23 -31.72
CA ALA A 26 -0.83 -26.44 -30.53
C ALA A 26 0.34 -25.48 -30.40
N GLN A 27 0.10 -24.21 -30.65
CA GLN A 27 1.12 -23.18 -30.55
C GLN A 27 1.63 -23.20 -29.11
N ALA A 28 2.93 -23.36 -28.91
CA ALA A 28 3.51 -23.40 -27.57
C ALA A 28 3.11 -22.12 -26.82
N ARG A 29 2.62 -22.26 -25.61
CA ARG A 29 2.26 -21.14 -24.76
C ARG A 29 3.46 -20.24 -24.51
N THR A 30 3.24 -18.93 -24.47
CA THR A 30 4.25 -18.00 -23.98
C THR A 30 4.50 -18.25 -22.48
N PRO A 31 5.66 -17.84 -21.92
CA PRO A 31 5.92 -17.97 -20.47
C PRO A 31 4.82 -17.37 -19.62
N GLU A 32 4.30 -16.18 -19.96
CA GLU A 32 3.16 -15.55 -19.26
C GLU A 32 1.88 -16.38 -19.35
N GLN A 33 1.53 -16.91 -20.53
CA GLN A 33 0.35 -17.76 -20.69
C GLN A 33 0.48 -19.08 -19.91
N GLN A 34 1.69 -19.64 -19.84
CA GLN A 34 1.94 -20.83 -19.04
C GLN A 34 1.82 -20.54 -17.55
N THR A 35 2.38 -19.42 -17.09
CA THR A 35 2.28 -18.95 -15.70
C THR A 35 0.81 -18.70 -15.29
N ALA A 36 0.02 -18.10 -16.18
CA ALA A 36 -1.42 -17.93 -15.96
C ALA A 36 -2.13 -19.29 -15.80
N ALA A 37 -1.80 -20.27 -16.64
CA ALA A 37 -2.37 -21.61 -16.53
C ALA A 37 -1.93 -22.32 -15.23
N ASN A 38 -0.69 -22.15 -14.79
CA ASN A 38 -0.19 -22.69 -13.52
C ASN A 38 -0.91 -22.05 -12.32
N MET A 39 -1.19 -20.74 -12.35
CA MET A 39 -1.99 -20.07 -11.32
C MET A 39 -3.41 -20.65 -11.25
N GLU A 40 -4.09 -20.86 -12.39
CA GLU A 40 -5.42 -21.48 -12.40
C GLU A 40 -5.38 -22.92 -11.88
N GLN A 41 -4.34 -23.67 -12.18
CA GLN A 41 -4.14 -25.01 -11.63
C GLN A 41 -3.93 -24.95 -10.10
N ALA A 42 -3.14 -24.00 -9.61
CA ALA A 42 -2.94 -23.78 -8.18
C ALA A 42 -4.25 -23.37 -7.49
N ARG A 43 -5.04 -22.48 -8.10
CA ARG A 43 -6.38 -22.09 -7.61
C ARG A 43 -7.31 -23.30 -7.52
N ALA A 44 -7.36 -24.14 -8.54
CA ALA A 44 -8.17 -25.35 -8.56
C ALA A 44 -7.73 -26.40 -7.51
N ALA A 45 -6.45 -26.39 -7.13
CA ALA A 45 -5.90 -27.25 -6.07
C ALA A 45 -6.20 -26.72 -4.65
N GLY A 46 -6.71 -25.50 -4.51
CA GLY A 46 -7.15 -24.88 -3.25
C GLY A 46 -6.24 -23.76 -2.75
N SER A 47 -6.73 -23.04 -1.72
CA SER A 47 -6.14 -21.79 -1.23
C SER A 47 -4.66 -21.93 -0.82
N LEU A 48 -4.24 -23.04 -0.24
CA LEU A 48 -2.84 -23.24 0.15
C LEU A 48 -1.91 -23.33 -1.06
N ALA A 49 -2.35 -23.99 -2.14
CA ALA A 49 -1.58 -24.09 -3.36
C ALA A 49 -1.51 -22.75 -4.10
N LEU A 50 -2.63 -22.01 -4.14
CA LEU A 50 -2.68 -20.66 -4.69
C LEU A 50 -1.76 -19.70 -3.91
N ARG A 51 -1.80 -19.73 -2.58
CA ARG A 51 -0.91 -18.92 -1.74
C ARG A 51 0.56 -19.25 -2.00
N ALA A 52 0.92 -20.53 -2.09
CA ALA A 52 2.29 -20.94 -2.37
C ALA A 52 2.77 -20.43 -3.75
N PHE A 53 1.91 -20.45 -4.76
CA PHE A 53 2.19 -19.86 -6.07
C PHE A 53 2.39 -18.35 -5.98
N LEU A 54 1.47 -17.64 -5.31
CA LEU A 54 1.48 -16.19 -5.18
C LEU A 54 2.62 -15.66 -4.31
N ALA A 55 3.09 -16.43 -3.33
CA ALA A 55 4.25 -16.04 -2.52
C ALA A 55 5.51 -15.82 -3.38
N GLY A 56 5.70 -16.61 -4.43
CA GLY A 56 6.83 -16.46 -5.37
C GLY A 56 6.59 -15.40 -6.47
N MET A 57 5.35 -14.94 -6.67
CA MET A 57 5.02 -13.96 -7.70
C MET A 57 5.58 -12.57 -7.33
N PRO A 58 6.26 -11.85 -8.25
CA PRO A 58 6.64 -10.45 -8.03
C PRO A 58 5.41 -9.56 -7.81
N LYS A 59 5.43 -8.73 -6.76
CA LYS A 59 4.28 -7.90 -6.37
C LYS A 59 4.51 -6.39 -6.57
N GLY A 60 5.72 -6.00 -7.03
CA GLY A 60 6.07 -4.59 -7.14
C GLY A 60 6.28 -3.99 -5.76
N GLY A 61 5.32 -3.24 -5.27
CA GLY A 61 5.40 -2.64 -3.94
C GLY A 61 4.05 -2.47 -3.27
N ASP A 62 4.10 -2.15 -1.99
CA ASP A 62 2.96 -1.72 -1.18
C ASP A 62 2.97 -0.19 -1.03
N LEU A 63 1.89 0.46 -1.47
CA LEU A 63 1.75 1.92 -1.50
C LEU A 63 0.92 2.47 -0.36
N HIS A 64 0.27 1.59 0.42
CA HIS A 64 -0.60 1.95 1.52
C HIS A 64 -0.34 1.02 2.70
N ASN A 65 0.62 1.41 3.53
CA ASN A 65 1.08 0.62 4.65
C ASN A 65 1.50 1.58 5.79
N HIS A 66 0.88 1.44 6.97
CA HIS A 66 1.18 2.25 8.15
C HIS A 66 2.29 1.59 8.95
N LEU A 67 3.43 2.25 9.13
CA LEU A 67 4.58 1.64 9.83
C LEU A 67 4.19 1.09 11.21
N SER A 68 3.47 1.86 12.02
CA SER A 68 3.05 1.41 13.35
C SER A 68 2.03 0.26 13.32
N GLY A 69 1.16 0.24 12.32
CA GLY A 69 0.19 -0.85 12.13
C GLY A 69 0.76 -2.07 11.40
N ALA A 70 1.93 -1.93 10.75
CA ALA A 70 2.61 -3.01 10.07
C ALA A 70 3.45 -3.90 11.00
N VAL A 71 3.86 -3.38 12.15
CA VAL A 71 4.65 -4.12 13.14
C VAL A 71 3.75 -5.10 13.90
N TYR A 72 4.22 -6.34 14.09
CA TYR A 72 3.46 -7.30 14.87
C TYR A 72 3.45 -6.99 16.37
N ALA A 73 2.36 -7.30 17.04
CA ALA A 73 2.18 -7.14 18.49
C ALA A 73 3.34 -7.75 19.30
N GLU A 74 3.85 -8.88 18.86
CA GLU A 74 4.98 -9.58 19.48
C GLU A 74 6.26 -8.74 19.50
N THR A 75 6.49 -7.95 18.48
CA THR A 75 7.63 -7.02 18.39
C THR A 75 7.47 -5.88 19.37
N PHE A 76 6.30 -5.24 19.43
CA PHE A 76 6.03 -4.21 20.43
C PHE A 76 6.22 -4.72 21.86
N LEU A 77 5.78 -5.94 22.17
CA LEU A 77 5.96 -6.54 23.50
C LEU A 77 7.44 -6.87 23.79
N ARG A 78 8.22 -7.29 22.81
CA ARG A 78 9.67 -7.50 22.92
C ARG A 78 10.40 -6.19 23.19
N ASP A 79 10.06 -5.12 22.47
CA ASP A 79 10.66 -3.81 22.62
C ASP A 79 10.29 -3.19 23.97
N ALA A 80 9.03 -3.32 24.38
CA ALA A 80 8.58 -2.95 25.71
C ALA A 80 9.34 -3.69 26.83
N ALA A 81 9.64 -4.99 26.62
CA ALA A 81 10.43 -5.78 27.56
C ALA A 81 11.89 -5.28 27.64
N THR A 82 12.47 -4.86 26.51
CA THR A 82 13.83 -4.30 26.44
C THR A 82 13.91 -2.96 27.17
N ASP A 83 12.88 -2.13 27.05
CA ASP A 83 12.78 -0.81 27.67
C ASP A 83 12.24 -0.87 29.10
N HIS A 84 11.92 -2.07 29.63
CA HIS A 84 11.29 -2.24 30.94
C HIS A 84 10.01 -1.40 31.10
N VAL A 85 9.17 -1.38 30.07
CA VAL A 85 7.87 -0.69 30.08
C VAL A 85 6.91 -1.36 31.06
N CYS A 86 6.18 -0.59 31.83
CA CYS A 86 5.13 -1.08 32.71
C CYS A 86 3.83 -1.28 31.92
N ILE A 87 3.19 -2.43 32.12
CA ILE A 87 1.92 -2.82 31.51
C ILE A 87 0.82 -2.82 32.56
N ASP A 88 -0.33 -2.25 32.26
CA ASP A 88 -1.56 -2.46 33.01
C ASP A 88 -2.22 -3.79 32.55
N PRO A 89 -2.25 -4.83 33.41
CA PRO A 89 -2.80 -6.13 33.02
C PRO A 89 -4.33 -6.16 32.94
N LYS A 90 -5.02 -5.07 33.32
CA LYS A 90 -6.49 -4.95 33.21
C LYS A 90 -6.89 -4.17 31.97
N ALA A 91 -6.21 -3.05 31.73
CA ALA A 91 -6.43 -2.26 30.53
C ALA A 91 -5.77 -2.89 29.30
N LEU A 92 -4.79 -3.78 29.49
CA LEU A 92 -3.99 -4.42 28.43
C LEU A 92 -3.24 -3.39 27.58
N ASP A 93 -2.71 -2.36 28.23
CA ASP A 93 -1.95 -1.27 27.58
C ASP A 93 -0.65 -0.95 28.32
N PHE A 94 0.15 -0.08 27.71
CA PHE A 94 1.34 0.47 28.36
C PHE A 94 0.94 1.57 29.34
N VAL A 95 1.36 1.44 30.60
CA VAL A 95 1.17 2.48 31.62
C VAL A 95 1.94 3.74 31.21
N ARG A 96 1.27 4.88 31.14
CA ARG A 96 1.85 6.14 30.69
C ARG A 96 2.10 7.11 31.86
N ARG A 97 3.20 7.84 31.79
CA ARG A 97 3.50 8.99 32.64
C ARG A 97 3.63 10.23 31.75
N GLY A 98 2.50 10.91 31.56
CA GLY A 98 2.37 11.94 30.52
C GLY A 98 2.27 11.32 29.12
N ALA A 99 3.08 11.80 28.17
CA ALA A 99 3.09 11.27 26.80
C ALA A 99 3.94 9.99 26.63
N ALA A 100 4.84 9.69 27.56
CA ALA A 100 5.75 8.55 27.47
C ALA A 100 5.27 7.36 28.31
N PRO A 101 5.63 6.11 27.94
CA PRO A 101 5.39 4.95 28.77
C PRO A 101 6.15 5.06 30.11
N ALA A 102 5.58 4.49 31.17
CA ALA A 102 6.26 4.32 32.42
C ALA A 102 7.29 3.20 32.32
N THR A 103 8.55 3.49 32.62
CA THR A 103 9.65 2.52 32.59
C THR A 103 10.32 2.34 33.94
N GLY A 104 11.01 1.22 34.13
CA GLY A 104 11.76 0.91 35.35
C GLY A 104 10.89 0.31 36.46
N SER A 105 10.76 0.97 37.62
CA SER A 105 9.94 0.44 38.73
C SER A 105 8.45 0.56 38.42
N CYS A 106 7.83 -0.56 38.13
CA CYS A 106 6.38 -0.66 37.99
C CYS A 106 5.70 -0.65 39.37
N ASP A 107 4.52 -0.06 39.47
CA ASP A 107 3.74 -0.05 40.69
C ASP A 107 3.09 -1.42 40.97
N THR A 108 2.35 -1.54 42.09
CA THR A 108 1.74 -2.80 42.53
C THR A 108 0.62 -3.29 41.61
N ASN A 109 0.10 -2.43 40.72
CA ASN A 109 -1.00 -2.75 39.80
C ASN A 109 -0.50 -2.96 38.36
N SER A 110 0.76 -2.75 38.11
CA SER A 110 1.39 -2.87 36.79
C SER A 110 2.46 -3.96 36.77
N VAL A 111 2.81 -4.41 35.57
CA VAL A 111 3.72 -5.53 35.32
C VAL A 111 4.85 -5.03 34.42
N ASP A 112 6.11 -5.27 34.82
CA ASP A 112 7.24 -5.06 33.93
C ASP A 112 7.16 -6.00 32.72
N ALA A 113 7.20 -5.46 31.52
CA ALA A 113 7.12 -6.20 30.26
C ALA A 113 8.20 -7.30 30.16
N SER A 114 9.38 -7.11 30.75
CA SER A 114 10.45 -8.11 30.77
C SER A 114 10.06 -9.43 31.47
N THR A 115 8.98 -9.40 32.27
CA THR A 115 8.45 -10.60 32.96
C THR A 115 7.39 -11.37 32.16
N LEU A 116 6.97 -10.87 30.98
CA LEU A 116 5.97 -11.51 30.12
C LEU A 116 6.29 -12.96 29.74
N PRO A 117 7.55 -13.37 29.48
CA PRO A 117 7.86 -14.77 29.15
C PRO A 117 7.45 -15.78 30.23
N GLN A 118 7.26 -15.35 31.49
CA GLN A 118 6.75 -16.20 32.57
C GLN A 118 5.23 -16.08 32.78
N LYS A 119 4.53 -15.27 31.96
CA LYS A 119 3.11 -14.93 32.11
C LYS A 119 2.35 -15.14 30.81
N GLN A 120 2.39 -16.36 30.26
CA GLN A 120 1.83 -16.70 28.95
C GLN A 120 0.40 -16.20 28.75
N SER A 121 -0.48 -16.35 29.74
CA SER A 121 -1.88 -15.90 29.62
C SER A 121 -2.00 -14.38 29.44
N LEU A 122 -1.15 -13.58 30.11
CA LEU A 122 -1.14 -12.14 29.92
C LEU A 122 -0.53 -11.76 28.56
N TYR A 123 0.54 -12.46 28.16
CA TYR A 123 1.14 -12.26 26.84
C TYR A 123 0.11 -12.51 25.73
N ASP A 124 -0.65 -13.60 25.80
CA ASP A 124 -1.69 -13.91 24.81
C ASP A 124 -2.79 -12.85 24.76
N GLN A 125 -3.24 -12.37 25.93
CA GLN A 125 -4.24 -11.30 26.01
C GLN A 125 -3.72 -9.98 25.41
N LEU A 126 -2.44 -9.64 25.60
CA LEU A 126 -1.83 -8.45 25.02
C LEU A 126 -1.72 -8.58 23.50
N VAL A 127 -1.32 -9.74 22.97
CA VAL A 127 -1.29 -9.95 21.51
C VAL A 127 -2.69 -9.85 20.92
N ASP A 128 -3.74 -10.34 21.61
CA ASP A 128 -5.12 -10.18 21.16
C ASP A 128 -5.58 -8.72 21.21
N ALA A 129 -5.21 -7.97 22.25
CA ALA A 129 -5.55 -6.55 22.38
C ALA A 129 -4.80 -5.65 21.38
N PHE A 130 -3.58 -6.01 20.98
CA PHE A 130 -2.73 -5.24 20.08
C PHE A 130 -2.95 -5.62 18.59
N SER A 131 -3.86 -6.54 18.29
CA SER A 131 -4.09 -7.02 16.92
C SER A 131 -5.49 -7.64 16.77
N MET A 132 -5.86 -7.93 15.53
CA MET A 132 -7.10 -8.63 15.21
C MET A 132 -7.02 -10.16 15.45
N ARG A 133 -5.99 -10.64 16.17
CA ARG A 133 -5.85 -12.06 16.50
C ARG A 133 -7.07 -12.52 17.31
N SER A 134 -7.73 -13.57 16.83
CA SER A 134 -8.90 -14.18 17.50
C SER A 134 -10.10 -13.26 17.70
N PHE A 135 -10.12 -12.08 17.07
CA PHE A 135 -11.24 -11.15 17.22
C PHE A 135 -12.51 -11.72 16.58
N VAL A 136 -13.61 -11.62 17.30
CA VAL A 136 -14.95 -11.95 16.81
C VAL A 136 -15.89 -10.81 17.21
N PRO A 137 -16.53 -10.11 16.24
CA PRO A 137 -17.45 -9.02 16.56
C PRO A 137 -18.53 -9.43 17.57
N SER A 138 -18.82 -8.56 18.52
CA SER A 138 -19.82 -8.76 19.57
C SER A 138 -20.69 -7.52 19.75
N SER A 139 -21.71 -7.62 20.60
CA SER A 139 -22.52 -6.45 20.96
C SER A 139 -21.66 -5.46 21.77
N GLY A 140 -21.35 -4.30 21.17
CA GLY A 140 -20.57 -3.25 21.80
C GLY A 140 -19.06 -3.28 21.50
N ASP A 141 -18.62 -4.21 20.63
CA ASP A 141 -17.25 -4.25 20.13
C ASP A 141 -17.27 -4.70 18.66
N SER A 142 -17.25 -3.74 17.74
CA SER A 142 -17.24 -3.98 16.30
C SER A 142 -15.82 -4.22 15.79
N GLY A 143 -15.67 -4.71 14.55
CA GLY A 143 -14.35 -4.77 13.90
C GLY A 143 -13.69 -3.41 13.81
N HIS A 144 -14.45 -2.39 13.50
CA HIS A 144 -14.03 -0.98 13.49
C HIS A 144 -13.48 -0.55 14.87
N ASP A 145 -14.26 -0.72 15.92
CA ASP A 145 -13.89 -0.23 17.25
C ASP A 145 -12.64 -0.95 17.78
N HIS A 146 -12.60 -2.29 17.65
CA HIS A 146 -11.45 -3.07 18.08
C HIS A 146 -10.18 -2.72 17.28
N PHE A 147 -10.31 -2.61 15.95
CA PHE A 147 -9.18 -2.28 15.08
C PHE A 147 -8.52 -0.96 15.50
N PHE A 148 -9.30 0.11 15.60
CA PHE A 148 -8.76 1.42 15.97
C PHE A 148 -8.29 1.49 17.43
N ALA A 149 -8.89 0.72 18.35
CA ALA A 149 -8.44 0.64 19.74
C ALA A 149 -7.05 0.01 19.87
N THR A 150 -6.62 -0.86 18.95
CA THR A 150 -5.29 -1.48 19.00
C THR A 150 -4.17 -0.45 19.07
N PHE A 151 -4.32 0.69 18.36
CA PHE A 151 -3.31 1.75 18.32
C PHE A 151 -3.12 2.44 19.67
N ASP A 152 -4.16 2.55 20.48
CA ASP A 152 -4.06 3.12 21.82
C ASP A 152 -3.25 2.20 22.76
N HIS A 153 -3.32 0.89 22.58
CA HIS A 153 -2.63 -0.09 23.41
C HIS A 153 -1.11 -0.05 23.25
N PHE A 154 -0.60 0.04 22.02
CA PHE A 154 0.86 0.00 21.75
C PHE A 154 1.50 1.36 21.53
N THR A 155 0.73 2.44 21.41
CA THR A 155 1.29 3.80 21.23
C THR A 155 2.18 4.21 22.39
N GLY A 156 3.30 4.83 22.08
CA GLY A 156 4.19 5.50 23.03
C GLY A 156 5.53 4.82 23.25
N LEU A 157 5.83 3.71 22.58
CA LEU A 157 7.20 3.19 22.51
C LEU A 157 8.12 4.19 21.80
N SER A 158 9.40 4.15 22.15
CA SER A 158 10.40 5.08 21.64
C SER A 158 10.62 4.90 20.13
N ASP A 159 10.73 6.01 19.40
CA ASP A 159 11.19 6.06 18.00
C ASP A 159 12.58 5.39 17.80
N SER A 160 13.33 5.12 18.89
CA SER A 160 14.60 4.41 18.78
C SER A 160 14.48 3.00 18.20
N HIS A 161 13.29 2.40 18.26
CA HIS A 161 12.98 1.08 17.68
C HIS A 161 12.56 1.15 16.20
N LYS A 162 12.35 2.33 15.62
CA LYS A 162 11.92 2.46 14.22
C LYS A 162 12.85 1.74 13.22
N PRO A 163 14.18 1.74 13.36
CA PRO A 163 15.03 0.96 12.46
C PRO A 163 14.69 -0.54 12.43
N GLU A 164 14.41 -1.14 13.60
CA GLU A 164 14.02 -2.54 13.72
C GLU A 164 12.60 -2.79 13.18
N TRP A 165 11.67 -1.84 13.37
CA TRP A 165 10.32 -1.94 12.83
C TRP A 165 10.33 -1.92 11.30
N VAL A 166 11.10 -1.01 10.71
CA VAL A 166 11.24 -0.95 9.25
C VAL A 166 11.95 -2.18 8.70
N ASP A 167 12.98 -2.70 9.40
CA ASP A 167 13.63 -3.96 9.03
C ASP A 167 12.64 -5.13 9.03
N GLU A 168 11.79 -5.25 10.05
CA GLU A 168 10.75 -6.30 10.12
C GLU A 168 9.82 -6.26 8.89
N VAL A 169 9.32 -5.07 8.55
CA VAL A 169 8.41 -4.88 7.42
C VAL A 169 9.13 -5.15 6.09
N ALA A 170 10.35 -4.62 5.93
CA ALA A 170 11.15 -4.83 4.72
C ALA A 170 11.58 -6.30 4.54
N ALA A 171 11.92 -7.01 5.64
CA ALA A 171 12.23 -8.43 5.59
C ALA A 171 11.02 -9.27 5.17
N ARG A 172 9.83 -8.93 5.67
CA ARG A 172 8.56 -9.56 5.26
C ARG A 172 8.25 -9.31 3.80
N ALA A 173 8.39 -8.07 3.33
CA ALA A 173 8.23 -7.69 1.94
C ALA A 173 9.20 -8.46 1.02
N ALA A 174 10.48 -8.54 1.38
CA ALA A 174 11.48 -9.32 0.63
C ALA A 174 11.09 -10.80 0.51
N ALA A 175 10.60 -11.40 1.61
CA ALA A 175 10.18 -12.81 1.63
C ALA A 175 8.97 -13.10 0.73
N GLN A 176 8.20 -12.08 0.35
CA GLN A 176 7.03 -12.15 -0.52
C GLN A 176 7.30 -11.69 -1.96
N ASN A 177 8.58 -11.42 -2.30
CA ASN A 177 8.97 -10.90 -3.61
C ASN A 177 8.38 -9.51 -3.93
N GLU A 178 8.27 -8.66 -2.90
CA GLU A 178 8.11 -7.22 -3.05
C GLU A 178 9.48 -6.56 -3.20
N GLN A 179 9.52 -5.37 -3.76
CA GLN A 179 10.75 -4.63 -3.99
C GLN A 179 10.67 -3.17 -3.55
N TYR A 180 9.48 -2.70 -3.16
CA TYR A 180 9.24 -1.31 -2.84
C TYR A 180 8.15 -1.14 -1.78
N LEU A 181 8.35 -0.19 -0.87
CA LEU A 181 7.38 0.19 0.17
C LEU A 181 7.24 1.70 0.24
N GLU A 182 6.01 2.20 0.39
CA GLU A 182 5.71 3.56 0.84
C GLU A 182 5.06 3.49 2.22
N LEU A 183 5.87 3.58 3.28
CA LEU A 183 5.42 3.48 4.65
C LEU A 183 4.90 4.83 5.17
N MET A 184 3.68 4.86 5.68
CA MET A 184 3.13 6.02 6.37
C MET A 184 3.71 6.12 7.78
N ASP A 185 4.27 7.28 8.12
CA ASP A 185 4.90 7.53 9.42
C ASP A 185 4.54 8.91 9.97
N THR A 186 4.12 8.96 11.24
CA THR A 186 4.00 10.21 12.01
C THR A 186 5.25 10.38 12.85
N PRO A 187 6.14 11.35 12.53
CA PRO A 187 7.33 11.60 13.34
C PRO A 187 6.96 12.08 14.75
N ASP A 188 7.69 11.64 15.78
CA ASP A 188 7.49 12.06 17.17
C ASP A 188 7.47 13.58 17.36
N ALA A 189 8.29 14.32 16.60
CA ALA A 189 8.32 15.77 16.62
C ALA A 189 6.96 16.42 16.27
N ALA A 190 6.10 15.72 15.49
CA ALA A 190 4.75 16.20 15.17
C ALA A 190 3.88 16.37 16.42
N PHE A 191 3.99 15.49 17.41
CA PHE A 191 3.22 15.57 18.65
C PHE A 191 3.56 16.81 19.47
N GLY A 192 4.82 17.26 19.47
CA GLY A 192 5.24 18.50 20.09
C GLY A 192 4.61 19.75 19.43
N ILE A 193 4.44 19.73 18.11
CA ILE A 193 3.77 20.79 17.34
C ILE A 193 2.28 20.82 17.67
N ILE A 194 1.63 19.66 17.63
CA ILE A 194 0.21 19.52 17.97
C ILE A 194 -0.07 20.15 19.34
N ALA A 195 0.73 19.81 20.35
CA ALA A 195 0.57 20.28 21.71
C ALA A 195 0.78 21.81 21.87
N GLN A 196 1.56 22.44 20.99
CA GLN A 196 1.93 23.85 21.05
C GLN A 196 1.09 24.75 20.11
N THR A 197 0.35 24.15 19.19
CA THR A 197 -0.41 24.91 18.19
C THR A 197 -1.56 25.69 18.85
N LYS A 198 -1.56 27.01 18.66
CA LYS A 198 -2.60 27.91 19.17
C LYS A 198 -3.62 28.21 18.07
N PRO A 199 -4.88 28.43 18.44
CA PRO A 199 -5.88 28.95 17.51
C PRO A 199 -5.40 30.22 16.84
N VAL A 200 -5.61 30.34 15.54
CA VAL A 200 -5.31 31.53 14.76
C VAL A 200 -6.54 32.45 14.76
N SER A 201 -6.31 33.77 14.64
CA SER A 201 -7.41 34.74 14.56
C SER A 201 -8.34 34.41 13.38
N SER A 202 -9.66 34.50 13.59
CA SER A 202 -10.64 34.36 12.53
C SER A 202 -10.32 35.33 11.38
N GLY A 203 -10.26 34.84 10.14
CA GLY A 203 -9.94 35.64 8.96
C GLY A 203 -8.46 35.64 8.53
N THR A 204 -7.57 34.95 9.23
CA THR A 204 -6.19 34.75 8.76
C THR A 204 -6.19 33.81 7.56
N GLY A 205 -5.71 34.25 6.40
CA GLY A 205 -5.58 33.40 5.20
C GLY A 205 -4.48 32.33 5.38
N TYR A 206 -4.62 31.19 4.71
CA TYR A 206 -3.69 30.05 4.82
C TYR A 206 -2.22 30.43 4.57
N ALA A 207 -1.95 31.33 3.62
CA ALA A 207 -0.60 31.82 3.34
C ALA A 207 0.02 32.53 4.54
N ALA A 208 -0.72 33.44 5.18
CA ALA A 208 -0.27 34.15 6.36
C ALA A 208 -0.11 33.22 7.56
N TRP A 209 -1.01 32.26 7.70
CA TRP A 209 -0.94 31.27 8.76
C TRP A 209 0.27 30.34 8.61
N ARG A 210 0.52 29.83 7.37
CA ARG A 210 1.73 29.10 7.06
C ARG A 210 2.99 29.92 7.44
N GLN A 211 3.06 31.20 7.06
CA GLN A 211 4.21 32.04 7.36
C GLN A 211 4.43 32.20 8.89
N GLN A 212 3.35 32.40 9.65
CA GLN A 212 3.44 32.46 11.13
C GLN A 212 4.03 31.18 11.74
N LEU A 213 3.64 30.00 11.23
CA LEU A 213 4.19 28.72 11.69
C LEU A 213 5.68 28.59 11.34
N LEU A 214 6.09 29.02 10.15
CA LEU A 214 7.50 29.03 9.76
C LEU A 214 8.33 30.00 10.61
N ASP A 215 7.82 31.19 10.87
CA ASP A 215 8.47 32.20 11.74
C ASP A 215 8.57 31.69 13.19
N ALA A 216 7.64 30.83 13.62
CA ALA A 216 7.67 30.16 14.93
C ALA A 216 8.63 28.95 15.00
N GLY A 217 9.32 28.60 13.90
CA GLY A 217 10.36 27.59 13.89
C GLY A 217 9.98 26.25 13.25
N LEU A 218 8.84 26.17 12.56
CA LEU A 218 8.40 24.90 11.94
C LEU A 218 9.42 24.36 10.92
N GLY A 219 10.09 25.23 10.18
CA GLY A 219 11.14 24.82 9.23
C GLY A 219 12.33 24.15 9.86
N GLN A 220 12.73 24.55 11.09
CA GLN A 220 13.80 23.89 11.84
C GLN A 220 13.36 22.49 12.30
N GLN A 221 12.09 22.31 12.64
CA GLN A 221 11.55 20.99 13.00
C GLN A 221 11.49 20.07 11.80
N ALA A 222 11.11 20.57 10.62
CA ALA A 222 11.17 19.80 9.38
C ALA A 222 12.58 19.29 9.06
N LEU A 223 13.59 20.14 9.25
CA LEU A 223 14.99 19.74 9.10
C LEU A 223 15.39 18.66 10.11
N ALA A 224 14.98 18.80 11.38
CA ALA A 224 15.29 17.82 12.43
C ALA A 224 14.66 16.44 12.15
N ILE A 225 13.42 16.39 11.65
CA ILE A 225 12.74 15.16 11.24
C ILE A 225 13.52 14.47 10.13
N ARG A 226 13.94 15.19 9.10
CA ARG A 226 14.72 14.63 8.00
C ARG A 226 16.04 14.05 8.47
N GLN A 227 16.79 14.79 9.31
CA GLN A 227 18.04 14.31 9.90
C GLN A 227 17.83 13.09 10.80
N GLN A 228 16.70 12.97 11.47
CA GLN A 228 16.36 11.80 12.27
C GLN A 228 16.10 10.60 11.36
N MET A 229 15.35 10.78 10.28
CA MET A 229 15.08 9.72 9.30
C MET A 229 16.37 9.26 8.61
N ASP A 230 17.27 10.18 8.23
CA ASP A 230 18.61 9.82 7.70
C ASP A 230 19.37 8.88 8.66
N ARG A 231 19.33 9.16 9.97
CA ARG A 231 19.98 8.30 10.98
C ARG A 231 19.27 6.95 11.13
N PHE A 232 17.94 6.92 11.10
CA PHE A 232 17.18 5.68 11.19
C PHE A 232 17.48 4.76 10.01
N GLU A 233 17.43 5.27 8.79
CA GLU A 233 17.74 4.52 7.59
C GLU A 233 19.19 4.05 7.54
N GLN A 234 20.12 4.89 8.00
CA GLN A 234 21.53 4.49 8.14
C GLN A 234 21.68 3.34 9.14
N THR A 235 21.02 3.41 10.29
CA THR A 235 21.06 2.37 11.33
C THR A 235 20.45 1.06 10.80
N ARG A 236 19.27 1.12 10.20
CA ARG A 236 18.59 -0.03 9.58
C ARG A 236 19.51 -0.73 8.56
N ARG A 237 20.04 0.02 7.60
CA ARG A 237 20.90 -0.54 6.56
C ARG A 237 22.22 -1.13 7.09
N GLN A 238 22.71 -0.61 8.22
CA GLN A 238 23.85 -1.22 8.92
C GLN A 238 23.48 -2.53 9.60
N GLN A 239 22.33 -2.60 10.28
CA GLN A 239 21.81 -3.82 10.91
C GLN A 239 21.55 -4.92 9.87
N GLU A 240 20.96 -4.56 8.74
CA GLU A 240 20.72 -5.44 7.58
C GLU A 240 22.02 -5.81 6.82
N ARG A 241 23.17 -5.20 7.16
CA ARG A 241 24.45 -5.42 6.47
C ARG A 241 24.42 -5.08 4.98
N CYS A 242 23.62 -4.09 4.58
CA CYS A 242 23.50 -3.68 3.19
C CYS A 242 24.85 -3.19 2.62
N GLY A 243 25.14 -3.57 1.39
CA GLY A 243 26.42 -3.26 0.73
C GLY A 243 27.61 -4.11 1.16
N THR A 244 27.39 -5.12 2.02
CA THR A 244 28.43 -6.10 2.39
C THR A 244 28.36 -7.36 1.52
N ALA A 245 29.29 -8.31 1.74
CA ALA A 245 29.30 -9.59 1.02
C ALA A 245 28.13 -10.53 1.41
N GLN A 246 27.46 -10.27 2.52
CA GLN A 246 26.36 -11.09 3.04
C GLN A 246 25.21 -10.17 3.53
N PRO A 247 24.54 -9.46 2.62
CA PRO A 247 23.42 -8.60 2.99
C PRO A 247 22.20 -9.42 3.38
N GLU A 248 21.35 -8.89 4.27
CA GLU A 248 20.04 -9.46 4.55
C GLU A 248 19.09 -9.23 3.35
N PRO A 249 18.08 -10.10 3.17
CA PRO A 249 17.10 -9.94 2.08
C PRO A 249 16.38 -8.59 2.07
N ALA A 250 16.13 -7.98 3.22
CA ALA A 250 15.51 -6.67 3.37
C ALA A 250 16.25 -5.56 2.58
N CYS A 251 17.57 -5.69 2.39
CA CYS A 251 18.35 -4.76 1.56
C CYS A 251 17.88 -4.66 0.10
N THR A 252 17.11 -5.61 -0.39
CA THR A 252 16.57 -5.62 -1.76
C THR A 252 15.27 -4.85 -1.91
N VAL A 253 14.72 -4.37 -0.78
CA VAL A 253 13.48 -3.59 -0.74
C VAL A 253 13.84 -2.11 -0.60
N GLU A 254 13.37 -1.31 -1.54
CA GLU A 254 13.48 0.13 -1.49
C GLU A 254 12.35 0.68 -0.62
N VAL A 255 12.69 1.43 0.44
CA VAL A 255 11.72 2.01 1.37
C VAL A 255 11.66 3.51 1.19
N ARG A 256 10.44 4.04 1.09
CA ARG A 256 10.12 5.47 1.12
C ARG A 256 9.01 5.70 2.13
N TYR A 257 8.84 6.97 2.55
CA TYR A 257 7.88 7.34 3.57
C TYR A 257 6.88 8.36 3.04
N LEU A 258 5.64 8.23 3.52
CA LEU A 258 4.62 9.26 3.42
C LEU A 258 4.45 9.91 4.79
N TYR A 259 4.54 11.25 4.84
CA TYR A 259 4.28 11.95 6.09
C TYR A 259 2.81 11.79 6.48
N GLN A 260 2.56 11.16 7.60
CA GLN A 260 1.25 10.84 8.12
C GLN A 260 0.72 11.97 9.00
N VAL A 261 -0.39 12.60 8.60
CA VAL A 261 -1.06 13.70 9.31
C VAL A 261 -2.26 13.16 10.08
N LEU A 262 -2.31 13.37 11.38
CA LEU A 262 -3.44 13.00 12.23
C LEU A 262 -4.58 14.00 12.02
N ARG A 263 -5.68 13.56 11.38
CA ARG A 263 -6.78 14.45 10.94
C ARG A 263 -7.90 14.64 11.97
N ASN A 264 -8.08 13.69 12.91
CA ASN A 264 -9.10 13.79 13.95
C ASN A 264 -8.64 14.69 15.11
N MET A 265 -8.30 15.92 14.79
CA MET A 265 -7.82 16.94 15.70
C MET A 265 -8.41 18.31 15.35
N PRO A 266 -8.39 19.29 16.29
CA PRO A 266 -8.80 20.65 15.98
C PRO A 266 -8.08 21.21 14.73
N PRO A 267 -8.77 21.97 13.86
CA PRO A 267 -8.23 22.48 12.60
C PRO A 267 -6.85 23.15 12.67
N PRO A 268 -6.53 23.94 13.72
CA PRO A 268 -5.18 24.51 13.85
C PRO A 268 -4.07 23.46 13.94
N ALA A 269 -4.32 22.36 14.66
CA ALA A 269 -3.35 21.28 14.81
C ALA A 269 -3.19 20.49 13.50
N VAL A 270 -4.28 20.24 12.79
CA VAL A 270 -4.24 19.58 11.47
C VAL A 270 -3.48 20.44 10.46
N PHE A 271 -3.77 21.76 10.40
CA PHE A 271 -3.08 22.66 9.48
C PHE A 271 -1.57 22.73 9.75
N ALA A 272 -1.15 22.80 11.01
CA ALA A 272 0.26 22.84 11.36
C ALA A 272 0.99 21.55 10.95
N GLN A 273 0.36 20.37 11.12
CA GLN A 273 0.88 19.10 10.66
C GLN A 273 0.99 19.04 9.13
N ILE A 274 -0.04 19.51 8.39
CA ILE A 274 -0.02 19.56 6.93
C ILE A 274 1.13 20.45 6.45
N VAL A 275 1.32 21.65 7.05
CA VAL A 275 2.46 22.53 6.72
C VAL A 275 3.79 21.81 6.96
N LEU A 276 3.92 21.15 8.12
CA LEU A 276 5.14 20.41 8.46
C LEU A 276 5.41 19.28 7.46
N GLY A 277 4.38 18.48 7.12
CA GLY A 277 4.50 17.41 6.13
C GLY A 277 4.93 17.91 4.76
N PHE A 278 4.37 19.02 4.29
CA PHE A 278 4.81 19.66 3.05
C PHE A 278 6.25 20.18 3.11
N GLU A 279 6.68 20.80 4.22
CA GLU A 279 8.07 21.27 4.40
C GLU A 279 9.06 20.09 4.40
N VAL A 280 8.72 19.00 5.11
CA VAL A 280 9.54 17.78 5.14
C VAL A 280 9.66 17.17 3.74
N ALA A 281 8.53 16.88 3.10
CA ALA A 281 8.52 16.20 1.81
C ALA A 281 9.13 17.05 0.69
N ALA A 282 8.86 18.37 0.65
CA ALA A 282 9.44 19.28 -0.36
C ALA A 282 10.96 19.36 -0.25
N ALA A 283 11.48 19.46 0.98
CA ALA A 283 12.91 19.52 1.20
C ALA A 283 13.60 18.17 0.91
N ASP A 284 12.91 17.07 1.18
CA ASP A 284 13.42 15.73 0.90
C ASP A 284 13.44 15.42 -0.60
N LEU A 285 12.37 15.71 -1.33
CA LEU A 285 12.28 15.54 -2.78
C LEU A 285 13.33 16.37 -3.55
N ALA A 286 13.83 17.44 -2.94
CA ALA A 286 14.94 18.24 -3.49
C ALA A 286 16.31 17.63 -3.17
N SER A 287 16.40 16.58 -2.35
CA SER A 287 17.63 15.88 -2.00
C SER A 287 17.99 14.81 -3.03
N THR A 288 19.21 14.29 -2.94
CA THR A 288 19.68 13.19 -3.80
C THR A 288 19.10 11.84 -3.41
N HIS A 289 18.67 11.68 -2.16
CA HIS A 289 18.12 10.44 -1.61
C HIS A 289 16.91 10.79 -0.73
N PRO A 290 15.74 11.06 -1.34
CA PRO A 290 14.56 11.42 -0.58
C PRO A 290 14.04 10.24 0.22
N HIS A 291 13.78 10.43 1.51
CA HIS A 291 13.05 9.46 2.32
C HIS A 291 11.55 9.74 2.25
N TYR A 292 11.12 10.96 2.59
CA TYR A 292 9.72 11.35 2.48
C TYR A 292 9.39 11.79 1.05
N VAL A 293 8.43 11.10 0.42
CA VAL A 293 8.07 11.32 -0.98
C VAL A 293 6.66 11.90 -1.17
N GLY A 294 5.89 12.07 -0.09
CA GLY A 294 4.54 12.61 -0.13
C GLY A 294 3.92 12.67 1.26
N LEU A 295 2.61 12.90 1.31
CA LEU A 295 1.85 12.91 2.57
C LEU A 295 0.47 12.29 2.41
N ASN A 296 -0.11 11.89 3.56
CA ASN A 296 -1.47 11.36 3.70
C ASN A 296 -2.12 11.90 4.97
N LEU A 297 -3.46 11.95 5.02
CA LEU A 297 -4.26 12.18 6.22
C LEU A 297 -4.75 10.84 6.75
N VAL A 298 -4.60 10.61 8.05
CA VAL A 298 -4.92 9.33 8.70
C VAL A 298 -5.83 9.51 9.91
N GLN A 299 -6.17 8.45 10.60
CA GLN A 299 -7.17 8.27 11.66
C GLN A 299 -8.58 8.04 11.08
N PRO A 300 -9.52 7.44 11.87
CA PRO A 300 -10.84 7.06 11.40
C PRO A 300 -11.53 8.17 10.62
N GLU A 301 -12.01 7.86 9.42
CA GLU A 301 -12.63 8.85 8.54
C GLU A 301 -13.99 9.30 9.06
N ASP A 302 -14.67 8.45 9.84
CA ASP A 302 -15.94 8.71 10.50
C ASP A 302 -15.80 9.48 11.82
N ALA A 303 -14.58 9.70 12.33
CA ALA A 303 -14.37 10.43 13.58
C ALA A 303 -14.81 11.90 13.48
N GLU A 304 -15.11 12.52 14.61
CA GLU A 304 -15.77 13.84 14.70
C GLU A 304 -15.11 14.91 13.83
N TYR A 305 -13.82 15.21 14.05
CA TYR A 305 -13.10 16.23 13.25
C TYR A 305 -12.85 15.76 11.82
N SER A 306 -12.61 14.46 11.62
CA SER A 306 -12.42 13.89 10.28
C SER A 306 -13.63 14.15 9.39
N MET A 307 -14.84 13.92 9.88
CA MET A 307 -16.09 14.16 9.18
C MET A 307 -16.47 15.64 9.10
N ALA A 308 -16.49 16.34 10.25
CA ALA A 308 -16.99 17.71 10.32
C ALA A 308 -16.12 18.69 9.52
N ASP A 309 -14.80 18.49 9.52
CA ASP A 309 -13.82 19.38 8.92
C ASP A 309 -13.23 18.84 7.62
N TYR A 310 -13.80 17.76 7.02
CA TYR A 310 -13.24 17.14 5.81
C TYR A 310 -12.98 18.14 4.67
N THR A 311 -14.01 18.92 4.32
CA THR A 311 -13.90 19.96 3.28
C THR A 311 -12.83 21.00 3.64
N LEU A 312 -12.72 21.38 4.90
CA LEU A 312 -11.71 22.31 5.39
C LEU A 312 -10.29 21.73 5.23
N HIS A 313 -10.10 20.47 5.57
CA HIS A 313 -8.81 19.77 5.37
C HIS A 313 -8.41 19.74 3.88
N MET A 314 -9.35 19.45 2.97
CA MET A 314 -9.09 19.50 1.53
C MET A 314 -8.69 20.89 1.06
N GLN A 315 -9.32 21.95 1.57
CA GLN A 315 -8.98 23.34 1.29
C GLN A 315 -7.59 23.73 1.84
N MET A 316 -7.21 23.24 3.02
CA MET A 316 -5.88 23.44 3.58
C MET A 316 -4.80 22.87 2.66
N ILE A 317 -4.97 21.62 2.21
CA ILE A 317 -4.04 20.97 1.26
C ILE A 317 -3.97 21.76 -0.05
N ALA A 318 -5.12 22.11 -0.63
CA ALA A 318 -5.20 22.89 -1.87
C ALA A 318 -4.44 24.21 -1.78
N ALA A 319 -4.60 24.94 -0.68
CA ALA A 319 -3.91 26.20 -0.45
C ALA A 319 -2.39 26.00 -0.32
N LEU A 320 -1.94 24.95 0.33
CA LEU A 320 -0.52 24.68 0.52
C LEU A 320 0.16 24.16 -0.74
N ARG A 321 -0.52 23.43 -1.60
CA ARG A 321 0.01 23.00 -2.91
C ARG A 321 0.48 24.15 -3.80
N GLN A 322 -0.01 25.36 -3.58
CA GLN A 322 0.49 26.54 -4.30
C GLN A 322 1.94 26.87 -3.95
N PHE A 323 2.38 26.51 -2.74
CA PHE A 323 3.75 26.70 -2.26
C PHE A 323 4.62 25.46 -2.52
N TYR A 324 4.01 24.27 -2.58
CA TYR A 324 4.68 22.97 -2.73
C TYR A 324 4.13 22.17 -3.92
N PRO A 325 4.21 22.71 -5.16
CA PRO A 325 3.53 22.12 -6.32
C PRO A 325 4.07 20.73 -6.71
N HIS A 326 5.26 20.38 -6.26
CA HIS A 326 5.92 19.12 -6.60
C HIS A 326 5.76 18.02 -5.53
N VAL A 327 5.12 18.34 -4.40
CA VAL A 327 4.87 17.33 -3.37
C VAL A 327 3.59 16.56 -3.70
N PRO A 328 3.70 15.24 -3.94
CA PRO A 328 2.53 14.42 -4.21
C PRO A 328 1.68 14.21 -2.95
N VAL A 329 0.41 13.90 -3.16
CA VAL A 329 -0.55 13.64 -2.08
C VAL A 329 -1.35 12.39 -2.43
N THR A 330 -1.41 11.44 -1.51
CA THR A 330 -2.40 10.38 -1.45
C THR A 330 -3.29 10.63 -0.24
N LEU A 331 -4.55 10.22 -0.27
CA LEU A 331 -5.49 10.50 0.82
C LEU A 331 -6.37 9.28 1.09
N HIS A 332 -6.51 8.95 2.39
CA HIS A 332 -7.65 8.15 2.82
C HIS A 332 -8.93 8.90 2.46
N ALA A 333 -9.72 8.32 1.60
CA ALA A 333 -11.01 8.88 1.19
C ALA A 333 -11.97 7.76 0.80
N GLY A 334 -13.15 7.79 1.39
CA GLY A 334 -14.15 6.77 1.18
C GLY A 334 -13.90 5.46 1.93
N GLU A 335 -13.17 5.50 3.04
CA GLU A 335 -13.14 4.42 4.02
C GLU A 335 -14.38 4.49 4.92
N LEU A 336 -15.54 4.51 4.27
CA LEU A 336 -16.84 4.68 4.89
C LEU A 336 -17.83 3.65 4.33
N ALA A 337 -18.85 3.34 5.14
CA ALA A 337 -19.90 2.42 4.77
C ALA A 337 -21.27 2.89 5.25
N PRO A 338 -22.38 2.49 4.61
CA PRO A 338 -23.72 2.73 5.12
C PRO A 338 -23.91 2.18 6.53
N GLY A 339 -24.41 3.03 7.42
CA GLY A 339 -24.64 2.68 8.83
C GLY A 339 -23.52 3.11 9.76
N LEU A 340 -22.31 3.37 9.25
CA LEU A 340 -21.21 3.95 10.02
C LEU A 340 -21.40 5.47 10.18
N VAL A 341 -21.77 6.15 9.12
CA VAL A 341 -22.01 7.59 9.09
C VAL A 341 -23.40 7.93 8.54
N PRO A 342 -23.93 9.16 8.77
CA PRO A 342 -25.13 9.63 8.07
C PRO A 342 -24.95 9.57 6.54
N PRO A 343 -26.00 9.27 5.75
CA PRO A 343 -25.90 9.11 4.30
C PRO A 343 -25.28 10.33 3.57
N GLU A 344 -25.40 11.51 4.11
CA GLU A 344 -24.82 12.74 3.56
C GLU A 344 -23.29 12.71 3.62
N GLY A 345 -22.72 12.03 4.60
CA GLY A 345 -21.27 11.87 4.78
C GLY A 345 -20.61 11.00 3.72
N LEU A 346 -21.37 10.11 3.06
CA LEU A 346 -20.86 9.20 2.01
C LEU A 346 -20.73 9.87 0.63
N ARG A 347 -21.08 11.16 0.47
CA ARG A 347 -21.40 11.72 -0.85
C ARG A 347 -20.27 12.47 -1.52
N PHE A 348 -19.12 12.74 -0.86
CA PHE A 348 -18.21 13.75 -1.35
C PHE A 348 -16.71 13.55 -1.02
N HIS A 349 -16.34 12.58 -0.22
CA HIS A 349 -14.97 12.48 0.29
C HIS A 349 -13.95 12.17 -0.82
N ILE A 350 -14.20 11.16 -1.65
CA ILE A 350 -13.33 10.80 -2.77
C ILE A 350 -13.25 11.95 -3.77
N ARG A 351 -14.41 12.54 -4.10
CA ARG A 351 -14.46 13.66 -5.04
C ARG A 351 -13.66 14.85 -4.55
N GLN A 352 -13.84 15.26 -3.31
CA GLN A 352 -13.12 16.40 -2.76
C GLN A 352 -11.63 16.16 -2.60
N ALA A 353 -11.21 14.95 -2.24
CA ALA A 353 -9.81 14.56 -2.25
C ALA A 353 -9.17 14.79 -3.63
N ILE A 354 -9.87 14.41 -4.71
CA ILE A 354 -9.39 14.54 -6.09
C ILE A 354 -9.52 15.97 -6.62
N GLU A 355 -10.70 16.59 -6.47
CA GLU A 355 -11.03 17.86 -7.15
C GLU A 355 -10.55 19.09 -6.37
N ILE A 356 -10.52 19.04 -5.03
CA ILE A 356 -10.08 20.16 -4.17
C ILE A 356 -8.62 19.97 -3.76
N ALA A 357 -8.31 18.89 -3.04
CA ALA A 357 -6.95 18.66 -2.55
C ALA A 357 -5.98 18.25 -3.67
N GLY A 358 -6.49 17.70 -4.78
CA GLY A 358 -5.70 17.28 -5.94
C GLY A 358 -4.90 16.01 -5.64
N ALA A 359 -5.46 15.08 -4.88
CA ALA A 359 -4.86 13.79 -4.63
C ALA A 359 -4.61 13.03 -5.93
N GLN A 360 -3.47 12.37 -6.01
CA GLN A 360 -3.04 11.57 -7.15
C GLN A 360 -3.37 10.09 -6.95
N ARG A 361 -3.57 9.69 -5.70
CA ARG A 361 -4.03 8.36 -5.29
C ARG A 361 -5.08 8.50 -4.19
N ILE A 362 -5.93 7.48 -4.08
CA ILE A 362 -6.98 7.37 -3.08
C ILE A 362 -6.78 6.07 -2.32
N GLY A 363 -6.61 6.18 -1.00
CA GLY A 363 -6.67 5.02 -0.10
C GLY A 363 -8.12 4.56 0.07
N HIS A 364 -8.36 3.26 -0.02
CA HIS A 364 -9.64 2.56 0.15
C HIS A 364 -10.68 2.82 -0.94
N GLY A 365 -11.28 4.00 -1.00
CA GLY A 365 -12.30 4.32 -2.00
C GLY A 365 -13.53 3.42 -1.96
N VAL A 366 -13.93 2.93 -0.77
CA VAL A 366 -14.97 1.89 -0.63
C VAL A 366 -16.36 2.43 -0.97
N ASP A 367 -16.67 3.64 -0.54
CA ASP A 367 -17.99 4.22 -0.69
C ASP A 367 -18.25 4.92 -2.04
N VAL A 368 -17.40 4.73 -3.04
CA VAL A 368 -17.46 5.41 -4.36
C VAL A 368 -18.85 5.42 -5.00
N MET A 369 -19.68 4.39 -4.77
CA MET A 369 -21.04 4.32 -5.32
C MET A 369 -22.08 5.13 -4.55
N TYR A 370 -21.73 5.64 -3.39
CA TYR A 370 -22.57 6.55 -2.60
C TYR A 370 -22.23 8.02 -2.86
N GLU A 371 -21.11 8.29 -3.54
CA GLU A 371 -20.71 9.64 -3.96
C GLU A 371 -21.73 10.29 -4.90
N ASP A 372 -21.80 11.61 -4.90
CA ASP A 372 -22.62 12.34 -5.88
C ASP A 372 -22.12 12.05 -7.30
N ARG A 373 -23.00 11.60 -8.20
CA ARG A 373 -22.69 11.25 -9.58
C ARG A 373 -21.52 10.24 -9.71
N PRO A 374 -21.62 9.06 -9.11
CA PRO A 374 -20.50 8.11 -8.96
C PRO A 374 -19.92 7.66 -10.32
N TYR A 375 -20.73 7.49 -11.34
CA TYR A 375 -20.25 7.08 -12.67
C TYR A 375 -19.43 8.17 -13.37
N GLU A 376 -19.72 9.45 -13.13
CA GLU A 376 -18.88 10.56 -13.62
C GLU A 376 -17.56 10.61 -12.86
N LEU A 377 -17.58 10.36 -11.56
CA LEU A 377 -16.39 10.27 -10.73
C LEU A 377 -15.46 9.14 -11.22
N LEU A 378 -15.98 7.93 -11.40
CA LEU A 378 -15.21 6.79 -11.92
C LEU A 378 -14.56 7.08 -13.28
N LYS A 379 -15.29 7.72 -14.21
CA LYS A 379 -14.72 8.14 -15.50
C LYS A 379 -13.60 9.18 -15.34
N SER A 380 -13.83 10.19 -14.48
CA SER A 380 -12.83 11.21 -14.18
C SER A 380 -11.57 10.60 -13.56
N MET A 381 -11.72 9.63 -12.64
CA MET A 381 -10.59 8.91 -12.05
C MET A 381 -9.78 8.16 -13.11
N ALA A 382 -10.45 7.46 -14.03
CA ALA A 382 -9.79 6.75 -15.12
C ALA A 382 -9.05 7.71 -16.06
N GLU A 383 -9.71 8.78 -16.54
CA GLU A 383 -9.15 9.79 -17.45
C GLU A 383 -7.96 10.55 -16.85
N ARG A 384 -7.99 10.77 -15.54
CA ARG A 384 -6.94 11.48 -14.79
C ARG A 384 -5.89 10.53 -14.21
N HIS A 385 -6.01 9.23 -14.45
CA HIS A 385 -5.12 8.20 -13.92
C HIS A 385 -4.98 8.25 -12.39
N ILE A 386 -6.09 8.45 -11.67
CA ILE A 386 -6.11 8.40 -10.21
C ILE A 386 -6.11 6.94 -9.77
N LEU A 387 -5.03 6.49 -9.13
CA LEU A 387 -4.95 5.12 -8.62
C LEU A 387 -5.76 4.98 -7.33
N VAL A 388 -6.40 3.81 -7.16
CA VAL A 388 -7.00 3.40 -5.88
C VAL A 388 -6.13 2.33 -5.22
N GLU A 389 -5.75 2.58 -3.97
CA GLU A 389 -5.03 1.68 -3.09
C GLU A 389 -6.05 0.76 -2.41
N ILE A 390 -6.08 -0.51 -2.80
CA ILE A 390 -7.12 -1.48 -2.42
C ILE A 390 -6.63 -2.32 -1.24
N ASN A 391 -7.29 -2.20 -0.10
CA ASN A 391 -6.99 -2.84 1.17
C ASN A 391 -8.12 -3.80 1.55
N LEU A 392 -8.18 -5.00 0.94
CA LEU A 392 -9.34 -5.89 1.02
C LEU A 392 -9.62 -6.38 2.44
N THR A 393 -8.58 -6.80 3.16
CA THR A 393 -8.70 -7.30 4.54
C THR A 393 -9.14 -6.18 5.48
N SER A 394 -8.53 -5.01 5.37
CA SER A 394 -8.90 -3.84 6.18
C SER A 394 -10.36 -3.45 5.96
N ASN A 395 -10.80 -3.38 4.69
CA ASN A 395 -12.19 -3.04 4.37
C ASN A 395 -13.21 -4.08 4.89
N ASP A 396 -12.83 -5.37 4.95
CA ASP A 396 -13.67 -6.39 5.59
C ASP A 396 -13.70 -6.22 7.11
N VAL A 397 -12.54 -6.02 7.74
CA VAL A 397 -12.39 -5.93 9.19
C VAL A 397 -13.07 -4.67 9.74
N ILE A 398 -12.76 -3.51 9.17
CA ILE A 398 -13.24 -2.20 9.66
C ILE A 398 -14.69 -1.95 9.25
N LEU A 399 -15.02 -2.17 7.98
CA LEU A 399 -16.30 -1.76 7.40
C LEU A 399 -17.28 -2.92 7.21
N GLY A 400 -16.84 -4.18 7.32
CA GLY A 400 -17.62 -5.35 6.95
C GLY A 400 -17.88 -5.46 5.44
N ILE A 401 -17.14 -4.71 4.61
CA ILE A 401 -17.34 -4.65 3.15
C ILE A 401 -16.43 -5.66 2.46
N ARG A 402 -17.05 -6.69 1.88
CA ARG A 402 -16.36 -7.82 1.27
C ARG A 402 -17.09 -8.41 0.08
N GLY A 403 -16.39 -9.20 -0.73
CA GLY A 403 -16.96 -9.92 -1.87
C GLY A 403 -17.68 -8.98 -2.83
N LYS A 404 -18.91 -9.31 -3.20
CA LYS A 404 -19.72 -8.54 -4.18
C LYS A 404 -20.06 -7.10 -3.75
N ASP A 405 -19.94 -6.78 -2.46
CA ASP A 405 -20.27 -5.46 -1.94
C ASP A 405 -19.06 -4.52 -2.02
N HIS A 406 -17.86 -5.05 -2.28
CA HIS A 406 -16.64 -4.28 -2.48
C HIS A 406 -16.55 -3.67 -3.90
N PRO A 407 -16.14 -2.40 -4.06
CA PRO A 407 -16.15 -1.69 -5.34
C PRO A 407 -15.04 -2.09 -6.33
N LEU A 408 -14.10 -2.95 -5.98
CA LEU A 408 -12.98 -3.37 -6.84
C LEU A 408 -13.43 -3.77 -8.26
N PRO A 409 -14.51 -4.57 -8.47
CA PRO A 409 -14.98 -4.89 -9.82
C PRO A 409 -15.45 -3.67 -10.61
N LEU A 410 -15.95 -2.62 -9.95
CA LEU A 410 -16.35 -1.37 -10.60
C LEU A 410 -15.13 -0.58 -11.05
N TYR A 411 -14.13 -0.42 -10.21
CA TYR A 411 -12.88 0.22 -10.59
C TYR A 411 -12.27 -0.44 -11.83
N ARG A 412 -12.18 -1.77 -11.84
CA ARG A 412 -11.71 -2.52 -13.01
C ARG A 412 -12.57 -2.28 -14.26
N ARG A 413 -13.90 -2.29 -14.11
CA ARG A 413 -14.85 -2.09 -15.22
C ARG A 413 -14.73 -0.71 -15.87
N TYR A 414 -14.35 0.30 -15.09
CA TYR A 414 -14.17 1.67 -15.56
C TYR A 414 -12.72 2.01 -15.91
N ASP A 415 -11.83 1.02 -15.92
CA ASP A 415 -10.39 1.17 -16.18
C ASP A 415 -9.70 2.13 -15.21
N VAL A 416 -10.23 2.32 -14.00
CA VAL A 416 -9.55 3.02 -12.93
C VAL A 416 -8.36 2.17 -12.49
N PRO A 417 -7.13 2.72 -12.45
CA PRO A 417 -5.97 1.96 -12.00
C PRO A 417 -6.10 1.59 -10.51
N ILE A 418 -5.72 0.36 -10.19
CA ILE A 418 -5.69 -0.14 -8.81
C ILE A 418 -4.33 -0.73 -8.47
N ALA A 419 -3.92 -0.67 -7.21
CA ALA A 419 -2.88 -1.48 -6.61
C ALA A 419 -3.42 -2.14 -5.34
N LEU A 420 -3.03 -3.40 -5.09
CA LEU A 420 -3.33 -4.06 -3.83
C LEU A 420 -2.32 -3.60 -2.78
N SER A 421 -2.77 -3.34 -1.58
CA SER A 421 -1.99 -2.86 -0.45
C SER A 421 -2.47 -3.52 0.85
N THR A 422 -1.68 -3.46 1.91
CA THR A 422 -1.95 -4.19 3.15
C THR A 422 -2.57 -3.35 4.26
N ASP A 423 -2.44 -2.02 4.19
CA ASP A 423 -2.83 -1.10 5.25
C ASP A 423 -2.02 -1.35 6.54
N ASP A 424 -2.63 -1.92 7.57
CA ASP A 424 -2.03 -2.26 8.86
C ASP A 424 -1.81 -3.78 8.97
N GLU A 425 -0.84 -4.31 8.21
CA GLU A 425 -0.63 -5.76 8.08
C GLU A 425 -0.26 -6.47 9.40
N GLY A 426 0.38 -5.76 10.32
CA GLY A 426 0.70 -6.27 11.66
C GLY A 426 -0.52 -6.39 12.56
N VAL A 427 -1.38 -5.36 12.58
CA VAL A 427 -2.67 -5.35 13.29
C VAL A 427 -3.60 -6.41 12.71
N SER A 428 -3.76 -6.44 11.39
CA SER A 428 -4.60 -7.41 10.67
C SER A 428 -4.00 -8.82 10.62
N ARG A 429 -2.72 -8.98 10.94
CA ARG A 429 -1.95 -10.23 10.95
C ARG A 429 -1.92 -10.93 9.59
N ILE A 430 -1.71 -10.14 8.56
CA ILE A 430 -1.64 -10.57 7.15
C ILE A 430 -0.30 -10.23 6.51
N ASP A 431 -0.23 -10.39 5.23
CA ASP A 431 0.84 -9.93 4.34
C ASP A 431 0.27 -9.63 2.94
N LEU A 432 1.03 -8.98 2.07
CA LEU A 432 0.55 -8.63 0.72
C LEU A 432 0.21 -9.88 -0.12
N THR A 433 0.84 -11.03 0.13
CA THR A 433 0.45 -12.30 -0.52
C THR A 433 -0.97 -12.71 -0.16
N HIS A 434 -1.42 -12.41 1.08
CA HIS A 434 -2.81 -12.62 1.49
C HIS A 434 -3.78 -11.76 0.68
N GLU A 435 -3.49 -10.48 0.49
CA GLU A 435 -4.30 -9.57 -0.31
C GLU A 435 -4.40 -10.04 -1.77
N TYR A 436 -3.28 -10.50 -2.36
CA TYR A 436 -3.27 -11.08 -3.71
C TYR A 436 -4.09 -12.38 -3.79
N ALA A 437 -4.03 -13.24 -2.78
CA ALA A 437 -4.81 -14.48 -2.72
C ALA A 437 -6.31 -14.15 -2.59
N MET A 438 -6.68 -13.22 -1.71
CA MET A 438 -8.05 -12.76 -1.53
C MET A 438 -8.60 -12.15 -2.84
N ALA A 439 -7.82 -11.33 -3.52
CA ALA A 439 -8.19 -10.74 -4.81
C ALA A 439 -8.42 -11.82 -5.88
N ALA A 440 -7.57 -12.83 -5.95
CA ALA A 440 -7.71 -13.94 -6.88
C ALA A 440 -8.92 -14.82 -6.57
N GLU A 441 -9.16 -15.17 -5.29
CA GLU A 441 -10.23 -16.08 -4.88
C GLU A 441 -11.61 -15.42 -4.88
N THR A 442 -11.69 -14.17 -4.42
CA THR A 442 -12.96 -13.47 -4.20
C THR A 442 -13.45 -12.73 -5.44
N PHE A 443 -12.53 -12.18 -6.24
CA PHE A 443 -12.84 -11.32 -7.38
C PHE A 443 -12.37 -11.89 -8.72
N ASP A 444 -11.95 -13.15 -8.74
CA ASP A 444 -11.50 -13.85 -9.94
C ASP A 444 -10.38 -13.11 -10.70
N LEU A 445 -9.48 -12.40 -9.97
CA LEU A 445 -8.35 -11.77 -10.61
C LEU A 445 -7.43 -12.85 -11.20
N THR A 446 -7.15 -12.71 -12.49
CA THR A 446 -6.24 -13.60 -13.22
C THR A 446 -4.78 -13.18 -13.01
N TYR A 447 -3.82 -14.03 -13.39
CA TYR A 447 -2.40 -13.68 -13.37
C TYR A 447 -2.08 -12.35 -14.09
N PRO A 448 -2.60 -12.07 -15.31
CA PRO A 448 -2.42 -10.76 -15.95
C PRO A 448 -3.02 -9.58 -15.15
N ASP A 449 -4.13 -9.78 -14.46
CA ASP A 449 -4.73 -8.74 -13.61
C ASP A 449 -3.82 -8.42 -12.41
N LEU A 450 -3.33 -9.46 -11.72
CA LEU A 450 -2.41 -9.31 -10.59
C LEU A 450 -1.07 -8.71 -11.04
N LYS A 451 -0.54 -9.12 -12.19
CA LYS A 451 0.66 -8.53 -12.81
C LYS A 451 0.45 -7.04 -13.11
N LYS A 452 -0.74 -6.66 -13.60
CA LYS A 452 -1.11 -5.25 -13.81
C LYS A 452 -1.14 -4.48 -12.49
N SER A 453 -1.72 -5.05 -11.42
CA SER A 453 -1.72 -4.44 -10.07
C SER A 453 -0.29 -4.21 -9.55
N ALA A 454 0.59 -5.20 -9.69
CA ALA A 454 2.00 -5.08 -9.33
C ALA A 454 2.74 -4.00 -10.15
N ARG A 455 2.46 -3.88 -11.46
CA ARG A 455 3.01 -2.80 -12.29
C ARG A 455 2.48 -1.43 -11.87
N ASN A 456 1.18 -1.35 -11.56
CA ASN A 456 0.55 -0.13 -11.07
C ASN A 456 1.21 0.35 -9.77
N SER A 457 1.56 -0.55 -8.84
CA SER A 457 2.17 -0.14 -7.58
C SER A 457 3.49 0.63 -7.78
N ILE A 458 4.29 0.30 -8.79
CA ILE A 458 5.51 1.06 -9.11
C ILE A 458 5.22 2.27 -10.00
N GLU A 459 4.32 2.14 -10.99
CA GLU A 459 3.97 3.24 -11.90
C GLU A 459 3.41 4.45 -11.15
N TYR A 460 2.53 4.19 -10.19
CA TYR A 460 1.86 5.23 -9.39
C TYR A 460 2.55 5.54 -8.06
N SER A 461 3.69 4.90 -7.77
CA SER A 461 4.53 5.28 -6.61
C SER A 461 4.97 6.73 -6.71
N PHE A 462 5.31 7.34 -5.59
CA PHE A 462 5.85 8.69 -5.56
C PHE A 462 7.38 8.75 -5.73
N LEU A 463 7.96 7.64 -6.20
CA LEU A 463 9.36 7.64 -6.63
C LEU A 463 9.63 8.74 -7.67
N PRO A 464 10.72 9.50 -7.51
CA PRO A 464 11.07 10.54 -8.47
C PRO A 464 11.53 9.96 -9.80
N GLY A 465 11.40 10.78 -10.84
CA GLY A 465 11.90 10.48 -12.16
C GLY A 465 10.83 10.10 -13.18
N GLN A 466 11.27 9.87 -14.40
CA GLN A 466 10.42 9.54 -15.53
C GLN A 466 10.03 8.06 -15.48
N SER A 467 8.77 7.74 -15.84
CA SER A 467 8.33 6.36 -16.01
C SER A 467 9.07 5.67 -17.18
N LEU A 468 9.32 4.37 -16.99
CA LEU A 468 9.76 3.46 -18.04
C LEU A 468 8.69 3.29 -19.14
N TRP A 469 7.43 3.51 -18.79
CA TRP A 469 6.28 3.35 -19.66
C TRP A 469 5.81 4.68 -20.21
N ARG A 470 5.43 4.71 -21.49
CA ARG A 470 4.82 5.89 -22.11
C ARG A 470 3.31 5.81 -21.95
N ASP A 471 2.71 6.89 -21.48
CA ASP A 471 1.26 7.06 -21.37
C ASP A 471 0.61 5.96 -20.49
N HIS A 472 1.30 5.50 -19.45
CA HIS A 472 0.88 4.39 -18.55
C HIS A 472 0.55 3.09 -19.29
N ASP A 473 1.01 2.93 -20.55
CA ASP A 473 0.79 1.72 -21.35
C ASP A 473 1.98 0.75 -21.23
N TYR A 474 1.83 -0.33 -20.51
CA TYR A 474 2.86 -1.36 -20.27
C TYR A 474 3.31 -2.13 -21.52
N ARG A 475 2.70 -1.83 -22.69
CA ARG A 475 3.17 -2.31 -24.00
C ARG A 475 4.07 -1.29 -24.70
N ARG A 476 4.21 -0.10 -24.15
CA ARG A 476 4.92 1.04 -24.77
C ARG A 476 6.08 1.53 -23.89
N PRO A 477 7.17 0.76 -23.77
CA PRO A 477 8.33 1.21 -23.00
C PRO A 477 9.02 2.39 -23.65
N GLN A 478 9.84 3.10 -22.87
CA GLN A 478 10.82 4.04 -23.40
C GLN A 478 11.71 3.31 -24.40
N THR A 479 11.85 3.85 -25.61
CA THR A 479 12.53 3.19 -26.73
C THR A 479 13.96 2.77 -26.39
N VAL A 480 14.64 3.58 -25.57
CA VAL A 480 16.03 3.32 -25.15
C VAL A 480 16.17 2.07 -24.26
N CYS A 481 15.09 1.62 -23.60
CA CYS A 481 15.09 0.46 -22.70
C CYS A 481 14.33 -0.77 -23.26
N ALA A 482 13.76 -0.69 -24.47
CA ALA A 482 12.91 -1.74 -25.01
C ALA A 482 13.59 -3.12 -25.10
N THR A 483 14.90 -3.17 -25.34
CA THR A 483 15.67 -4.41 -25.40
C THR A 483 16.04 -4.98 -24.03
N SER A 484 16.08 -4.15 -22.98
CA SER A 484 16.45 -4.56 -21.62
C SER A 484 15.30 -5.21 -20.85
N LEU A 485 14.06 -5.03 -21.28
CA LEU A 485 12.86 -5.53 -20.60
C LEU A 485 12.77 -7.07 -20.59
N ASN A 486 13.18 -7.70 -21.68
CA ASN A 486 13.05 -9.14 -21.89
C ASN A 486 14.40 -9.89 -21.72
N SER A 487 15.33 -9.28 -21.00
CA SER A 487 16.63 -9.87 -20.76
C SER A 487 17.06 -9.69 -19.30
N ASN A 488 17.77 -10.67 -18.76
CA ASN A 488 18.42 -10.55 -17.46
C ASN A 488 19.78 -9.81 -17.56
N GLN A 489 20.02 -9.11 -18.68
CA GLN A 489 21.25 -8.38 -18.89
C GLN A 489 21.17 -6.99 -18.28
N GLU A 490 22.28 -6.52 -17.80
CA GLU A 490 22.44 -5.17 -17.30
C GLU A 490 22.15 -4.13 -18.41
N ALA A 491 21.39 -3.08 -18.06
CA ALA A 491 21.09 -2.02 -19.00
C ALA A 491 22.34 -1.22 -19.34
N VAL A 492 22.53 -0.89 -20.62
CA VAL A 492 23.71 -0.18 -21.11
C VAL A 492 23.32 1.09 -21.87
N GLY A 493 24.27 2.01 -22.03
CA GLY A 493 24.13 3.22 -22.85
C GLY A 493 22.99 4.13 -22.36
N ALA A 494 22.09 4.54 -23.27
CA ALA A 494 21.01 5.48 -22.97
C ALA A 494 19.97 4.92 -21.97
N CYS A 495 19.77 3.60 -21.95
CA CYS A 495 18.89 2.99 -20.94
C CYS A 495 19.52 3.09 -19.54
N ALA A 496 20.80 2.75 -19.37
CA ALA A 496 21.49 2.91 -18.08
C ALA A 496 21.46 4.37 -17.60
N ALA A 497 21.63 5.34 -18.49
CA ALA A 497 21.52 6.75 -18.14
C ALA A 497 20.11 7.14 -17.66
N LEU A 498 19.05 6.62 -18.31
CA LEU A 498 17.68 6.81 -17.85
C LEU A 498 17.47 6.25 -16.44
N LEU A 499 17.91 5.01 -16.19
CA LEU A 499 17.73 4.35 -14.88
C LEU A 499 18.49 5.07 -13.76
N THR A 500 19.68 5.58 -14.05
CA THR A 500 20.45 6.40 -13.10
C THR A 500 19.73 7.72 -12.76
N ALA A 501 19.07 8.33 -13.73
CA ALA A 501 18.35 9.60 -13.55
C ALA A 501 16.92 9.40 -13.00
N SER A 502 16.37 8.20 -13.02
CA SER A 502 15.01 7.90 -12.64
C SER A 502 14.92 6.64 -11.76
N PRO A 503 14.88 6.80 -10.42
CA PRO A 503 14.58 5.70 -9.49
C PRO A 503 13.29 4.96 -9.86
N LYS A 504 12.24 5.65 -10.31
CA LYS A 504 11.01 5.03 -10.79
C LYS A 504 11.26 4.06 -11.94
N ALA A 505 11.94 4.50 -13.00
CA ALA A 505 12.25 3.64 -14.15
C ALA A 505 13.14 2.45 -13.76
N ALA A 506 14.05 2.64 -12.81
CA ALA A 506 14.91 1.57 -12.30
C ALA A 506 14.08 0.48 -11.60
N GLN A 507 13.16 0.88 -10.72
CA GLN A 507 12.26 -0.06 -10.03
C GLN A 507 11.31 -0.76 -11.01
N GLN A 508 10.84 -0.07 -12.04
CA GLN A 508 9.99 -0.67 -13.07
C GLN A 508 10.75 -1.72 -13.90
N LEU A 509 11.99 -1.44 -14.28
CA LEU A 509 12.79 -2.41 -15.01
C LEU A 509 13.10 -3.64 -14.14
N GLU A 510 13.47 -3.45 -12.88
CA GLU A 510 13.68 -4.55 -11.93
C GLU A 510 12.44 -5.43 -11.80
N LEU A 511 11.24 -4.83 -11.71
CA LEU A 511 9.98 -5.57 -11.65
C LEU A 511 9.78 -6.44 -12.90
N GLU A 512 10.02 -5.91 -14.10
CA GLU A 512 9.90 -6.68 -15.36
C GLU A 512 10.91 -7.82 -15.41
N GLN A 513 12.12 -7.60 -14.95
CA GLN A 513 13.14 -8.64 -14.87
C GLN A 513 12.78 -9.74 -13.84
N ARG A 514 12.15 -9.36 -12.70
CA ARG A 514 11.59 -10.32 -11.75
C ARG A 514 10.46 -11.15 -12.38
N PHE A 515 9.55 -10.52 -13.11
CA PHE A 515 8.51 -11.24 -13.86
C PHE A 515 9.11 -12.18 -14.89
N HIS A 516 10.09 -11.72 -15.66
CA HIS A 516 10.77 -12.57 -16.64
C HIS A 516 11.38 -13.81 -15.97
N ARG A 517 12.10 -13.65 -14.85
CA ARG A 517 12.66 -14.78 -14.10
C ARG A 517 11.59 -15.74 -13.58
N PHE A 518 10.52 -15.19 -12.99
CA PHE A 518 9.42 -15.98 -12.44
C PHE A 518 8.69 -16.77 -13.52
N GLU A 519 8.31 -16.16 -14.62
CA GLU A 519 7.57 -16.78 -15.72
C GLU A 519 8.38 -17.90 -16.39
N HIS A 520 9.68 -17.71 -16.58
CA HIS A 520 10.56 -18.76 -17.11
C HIS A 520 10.77 -19.92 -16.13
N ALA A 521 10.85 -19.66 -14.83
CA ALA A 521 10.89 -20.70 -13.81
C ALA A 521 9.60 -21.54 -13.79
N GLN A 522 8.44 -20.90 -13.94
CA GLN A 522 7.14 -21.59 -14.04
C GLN A 522 7.04 -22.48 -15.29
N GLN A 523 7.68 -22.09 -16.39
CA GLN A 523 7.73 -22.89 -17.61
C GLN A 523 8.64 -24.13 -17.44
N ALA A 524 9.76 -24.00 -16.73
CA ALA A 524 10.72 -25.10 -16.54
C ALA A 524 10.24 -26.22 -15.60
N GLN A 525 9.29 -25.94 -14.69
CA GLN A 525 8.78 -26.94 -13.72
C GLN A 525 7.92 -28.05 -14.36
N GLN A 526 7.58 -27.95 -15.64
CA GLN A 526 6.76 -28.94 -16.36
C GLN A 526 7.60 -29.95 -17.18
N HIS A 527 8.90 -29.81 -17.18
CA HIS A 527 9.85 -30.71 -17.87
C HIS A 527 10.69 -31.49 -16.85
#